data_9d39bd264a9deb442dee9946af6b607a
#
_entry.id   9d39bd264a9deb442dee9946af6b607a
#
_cell.length_a   1.000
_cell.length_b   1.000
_cell.length_c   1.000
_cell.angle_alpha   90.00
_cell.angle_beta   90.00
_cell.angle_gamma   90.00
#
_symmetry.space_group_name_H-M   'P 1'
#
loop_
_entity.id
_entity.type
_entity.pdbx_description
1 polymer ?
#
loop_
_entity_poly.entity_id
_entity_poly.type
_entity_poly.pdbx_seq_one_letter_code
_entity_poly.pdbx_strand_id
1 'polypeptide(L)'
;PGGGNTATQHCVSACRRHRKPSLTNLQHPAHNMDFDISWLLLGLPVAFVLGWLASRFDLRQLRLENRRAPKAYFRGLNFLLNEQQDQAIDAFIEAVQNDPDTSELHFALGNLFRRRGEYERAVRVHHHLLSRGDLSGADRHRAQHALALDYLRAGLLDRAEEALLKLDGTPFESEARLALLANYERSRDWVHAAAIAKQLDESDHGSFAGRLAHY
;
A
#
# COMPACT_ATOMS: atom_id res chain seq x y z
N PRO A 1 61.46 20.52 -14.54
CA PRO A 1 62.39 20.75 -15.65
C PRO A 1 62.01 19.96 -16.88
N GLY A 2 61.93 20.70 -17.88
CA GLY A 2 62.31 20.45 -19.22
C GLY A 2 61.33 19.66 -20.07
N GLY A 3 60.86 20.20 -20.98
CA GLY A 3 61.27 20.72 -22.26
C GLY A 3 60.59 19.89 -23.29
N GLY A 4 60.01 20.35 -24.23
CA GLY A 4 60.39 21.28 -25.26
C GLY A 4 60.08 20.67 -26.59
N ASN A 5 59.44 21.49 -27.35
CA ASN A 5 59.75 21.84 -28.73
C ASN A 5 59.44 20.84 -29.84
N THR A 6 58.67 21.36 -30.66
CA THR A 6 58.86 22.15 -31.90
C THR A 6 58.83 21.32 -33.16
N ALA A 7 57.97 21.72 -33.95
CA ALA A 7 58.17 22.44 -35.23
C ALA A 7 58.36 21.48 -36.40
N THR A 8 57.87 21.69 -37.43
CA THR A 8 57.80 22.61 -38.56
C THR A 8 57.57 21.86 -39.85
N GLN A 9 56.64 22.27 -40.60
CA GLN A 9 56.74 22.84 -41.92
C GLN A 9 57.32 21.97 -43.08
N HIS A 10 56.67 22.13 -44.11
CA HIS A 10 56.98 22.31 -45.54
C HIS A 10 56.32 21.26 -46.42
N CYS A 11 55.50 21.58 -47.21
CA CYS A 11 55.53 22.44 -48.40
C CYS A 11 55.40 21.65 -49.70
N VAL A 12 54.59 22.15 -50.54
CA VAL A 12 54.76 22.27 -52.02
C VAL A 12 54.12 21.18 -52.89
N SER A 13 53.01 21.62 -53.41
CA SER A 13 52.62 21.61 -54.82
C SER A 13 53.05 20.48 -55.75
N ALA A 14 52.07 19.83 -56.28
CA ALA A 14 52.11 19.58 -57.76
C ALA A 14 50.69 19.41 -58.28
N CYS A 15 50.39 20.36 -59.10
CA CYS A 15 49.31 20.44 -60.06
C CYS A 15 49.32 19.23 -61.00
N ARG A 16 48.23 18.51 -61.21
CA ARG A 16 47.91 17.89 -62.51
C ARG A 16 46.44 17.53 -62.63
N ARG A 17 45.70 18.35 -63.34
CA ARG A 17 44.80 18.14 -64.48
C ARG A 17 44.06 16.80 -64.59
N HIS A 18 42.79 16.97 -64.73
CA HIS A 18 41.86 16.26 -65.61
C HIS A 18 41.56 14.75 -65.34
N ARG A 19 40.36 14.51 -64.81
CA ARG A 19 39.32 13.85 -65.60
C ARG A 19 38.01 13.86 -64.83
N LYS A 20 36.98 14.46 -65.38
CA LYS A 20 35.62 14.20 -64.99
C LYS A 20 35.27 12.77 -65.39
N PRO A 21 34.78 11.92 -64.48
CA PRO A 21 33.92 10.83 -64.88
C PRO A 21 32.46 11.27 -64.75
N SER A 22 31.77 11.00 -65.81
CA SER A 22 30.35 11.06 -66.02
C SER A 22 29.51 10.63 -64.85
N LEU A 23 28.53 11.45 -64.53
CA LEU A 23 27.36 11.09 -63.72
C LEU A 23 26.62 9.95 -64.40
N THR A 24 26.92 8.72 -63.97
CA THR A 24 26.00 7.60 -64.18
C THR A 24 24.99 7.61 -63.07
N ASN A 25 23.77 7.87 -63.45
CA ASN A 25 22.54 7.67 -62.69
C ASN A 25 22.58 6.40 -61.85
N LEU A 26 22.79 6.50 -60.54
CA LEU A 26 22.31 5.55 -59.58
C LEU A 26 20.89 6.01 -59.18
N GLN A 27 19.93 5.63 -60.03
CA GLN A 27 18.55 5.56 -59.62
C GLN A 27 18.44 4.48 -58.54
N HIS A 28 18.46 4.92 -57.31
CA HIS A 28 17.86 4.13 -56.23
C HIS A 28 16.36 3.95 -56.58
N PRO A 29 15.85 2.74 -56.65
CA PRO A 29 14.41 2.58 -56.65
C PRO A 29 13.91 3.07 -55.28
N ALA A 30 13.35 4.27 -55.27
CA ALA A 30 12.44 4.64 -54.19
C ALA A 30 11.33 3.58 -54.18
N HIS A 31 11.41 2.68 -53.28
CA HIS A 31 10.29 1.80 -52.95
C HIS A 31 9.21 2.72 -52.36
N ASN A 32 8.44 3.33 -53.24
CA ASN A 32 7.16 3.91 -52.87
C ASN A 32 6.33 2.74 -52.34
N MET A 33 6.27 2.62 -51.04
CA MET A 33 5.17 1.90 -50.41
C MET A 33 3.92 2.75 -50.70
N ASP A 34 3.31 2.52 -51.83
CA ASP A 34 1.96 2.99 -52.13
C ASP A 34 1.08 2.28 -51.06
N PHE A 35 0.92 2.97 -49.91
CA PHE A 35 -0.11 2.60 -48.95
C PHE A 35 -1.43 2.79 -49.66
N ASP A 36 -1.94 1.71 -50.23
CA ASP A 36 -3.27 1.69 -50.82
C ASP A 36 -4.26 2.16 -49.81
N ILE A 37 -4.84 3.31 -50.01
CA ILE A 37 -5.90 3.91 -49.19
C ILE A 37 -7.02 2.90 -48.92
N SER A 38 -7.21 1.91 -49.85
CA SER A 38 -8.11 0.79 -49.67
C SER A 38 -7.85 -0.07 -48.45
N TRP A 39 -6.59 -0.32 -48.08
CA TRP A 39 -6.21 -1.05 -46.89
C TRP A 39 -6.50 -0.28 -45.60
N LEU A 40 -6.33 1.05 -45.62
CA LEU A 40 -6.70 1.93 -44.51
C LEU A 40 -8.20 1.99 -44.32
N LEU A 41 -8.99 2.05 -45.42
CA LEU A 41 -10.45 2.04 -45.36
C LEU A 41 -11.04 0.69 -44.82
N LEU A 42 -10.33 -0.44 -45.06
CA LEU A 42 -10.76 -1.73 -44.56
C LEU A 42 -10.20 -2.03 -43.15
N GLY A 43 -8.99 -1.55 -42.83
CA GLY A 43 -8.33 -1.76 -41.53
C GLY A 43 -8.98 -0.97 -40.41
N LEU A 44 -9.46 0.24 -40.69
CA LEU A 44 -10.05 1.15 -39.70
C LEU A 44 -11.36 0.58 -39.07
N PRO A 45 -12.34 0.06 -39.83
CA PRO A 45 -13.52 -0.55 -39.23
C PRO A 45 -13.20 -1.85 -38.49
N VAL A 46 -12.24 -2.64 -38.98
CA VAL A 46 -11.80 -3.88 -38.28
C VAL A 46 -11.13 -3.53 -36.95
N ALA A 47 -10.22 -2.57 -36.93
CA ALA A 47 -9.59 -2.09 -35.70
C ALA A 47 -10.61 -1.50 -34.72
N PHE A 48 -11.60 -0.76 -35.22
CA PHE A 48 -12.69 -0.24 -34.40
C PHE A 48 -13.55 -1.34 -33.77
N VAL A 49 -13.92 -2.37 -34.56
CA VAL A 49 -14.70 -3.52 -34.06
C VAL A 49 -13.91 -4.31 -33.04
N LEU A 50 -12.61 -4.56 -33.27
CA LEU A 50 -11.75 -5.26 -32.32
C LEU A 50 -11.54 -4.45 -31.03
N GLY A 51 -11.31 -3.16 -31.14
CA GLY A 51 -11.19 -2.26 -29.98
C GLY A 51 -12.49 -2.18 -29.17
N TRP A 52 -13.64 -2.10 -29.88
CA TRP A 52 -14.95 -2.11 -29.25
C TRP A 52 -15.25 -3.45 -28.57
N LEU A 53 -14.90 -4.59 -29.19
CA LEU A 53 -15.02 -5.91 -28.57
C LEU A 53 -14.11 -6.05 -27.35
N ALA A 54 -12.83 -5.67 -27.46
CA ALA A 54 -11.87 -5.71 -26.37
C ALA A 54 -12.35 -4.84 -25.18
N SER A 55 -12.80 -3.60 -25.45
CA SER A 55 -13.37 -2.72 -24.43
C SER A 55 -14.61 -3.31 -23.75
N ARG A 56 -15.43 -4.04 -24.51
CA ARG A 56 -16.65 -4.64 -23.97
C ARG A 56 -16.39 -5.89 -23.13
N PHE A 57 -15.34 -6.64 -23.44
CA PHE A 57 -14.90 -7.79 -22.64
C PHE A 57 -14.23 -7.32 -21.33
N ASP A 58 -13.34 -6.33 -21.39
CA ASP A 58 -12.62 -5.78 -20.23
C ASP A 58 -13.59 -5.12 -19.23
N LEU A 59 -14.55 -4.32 -19.71
CA LEU A 59 -15.58 -3.70 -18.87
C LEU A 59 -16.55 -4.70 -18.23
N ARG A 60 -16.76 -5.89 -18.83
CA ARG A 60 -17.60 -6.92 -18.22
C ARG A 60 -16.88 -7.66 -17.11
N GLN A 61 -15.59 -7.95 -17.27
CA GLN A 61 -14.79 -8.59 -16.23
C GLN A 61 -14.63 -7.67 -15.01
N LEU A 62 -14.27 -6.41 -15.21
CA LEU A 62 -14.17 -5.39 -14.14
C LEU A 62 -15.52 -5.16 -13.42
N ARG A 63 -16.66 -5.21 -14.14
CA ARG A 63 -17.99 -5.07 -13.52
C ARG A 63 -18.44 -6.29 -12.73
N LEU A 64 -17.97 -7.49 -13.08
CA LEU A 64 -18.33 -8.71 -12.36
C LEU A 64 -17.52 -8.90 -11.09
N GLU A 65 -16.22 -8.56 -11.11
CA GLU A 65 -15.35 -8.57 -9.93
C GLU A 65 -15.77 -7.50 -8.92
N ASN A 66 -16.02 -6.29 -9.39
CA ASN A 66 -16.40 -5.16 -8.51
C ASN A 66 -17.82 -5.25 -7.90
N ARG A 67 -18.64 -6.25 -8.28
CA ARG A 67 -20.01 -6.43 -7.75
C ARG A 67 -20.11 -7.48 -6.65
N ARG A 68 -19.12 -8.35 -6.47
CA ARG A 68 -19.17 -9.45 -5.49
C ARG A 68 -18.69 -9.01 -4.10
N ALA A 69 -17.58 -8.32 -4.04
CA ALA A 69 -17.01 -7.80 -2.79
C ALA A 69 -17.97 -6.86 -2.02
N PRO A 70 -18.62 -5.86 -2.66
CA PRO A 70 -19.59 -5.01 -1.96
C PRO A 70 -20.76 -5.78 -1.35
N LYS A 71 -21.27 -6.83 -2.02
CA LYS A 71 -22.42 -7.58 -1.53
C LYS A 71 -22.12 -8.38 -0.27
N ALA A 72 -20.98 -9.06 -0.23
CA ALA A 72 -20.56 -9.82 0.95
C ALA A 72 -20.29 -8.87 2.13
N TYR A 73 -19.66 -7.73 1.88
CA TYR A 73 -19.46 -6.68 2.88
C TYR A 73 -20.76 -6.17 3.48
N PHE A 74 -21.72 -5.76 2.65
CA PHE A 74 -23.03 -5.27 3.12
C PHE A 74 -23.83 -6.37 3.84
N ARG A 75 -23.68 -7.63 3.43
CA ARG A 75 -24.28 -8.76 4.14
C ARG A 75 -23.67 -8.90 5.53
N GLY A 76 -22.34 -8.85 5.65
CA GLY A 76 -21.64 -8.87 6.94
C GLY A 76 -22.06 -7.74 7.86
N LEU A 77 -22.17 -6.53 7.31
CA LEU A 77 -22.65 -5.36 8.07
C LEU A 77 -24.09 -5.54 8.56
N ASN A 78 -24.98 -6.10 7.73
CA ASN A 78 -26.37 -6.38 8.10
C ASN A 78 -26.46 -7.42 9.21
N PHE A 79 -25.63 -8.49 9.16
CA PHE A 79 -25.56 -9.46 10.26
C PHE A 79 -25.02 -8.85 11.54
N LEU A 80 -24.06 -7.92 11.46
CA LEU A 80 -23.58 -7.15 12.61
C LEU A 80 -24.67 -6.32 13.27
N LEU A 81 -25.47 -5.62 12.48
CA LEU A 81 -26.60 -4.81 12.97
C LEU A 81 -27.67 -5.66 13.64
N ASN A 82 -27.82 -6.91 13.21
CA ASN A 82 -28.75 -7.89 13.79
C ASN A 82 -28.11 -8.73 14.91
N GLU A 83 -26.94 -8.36 15.44
CA GLU A 83 -26.21 -9.05 16.50
C GLU A 83 -25.82 -10.50 16.17
N GLN A 84 -25.86 -10.88 14.90
CA GLN A 84 -25.52 -12.22 14.40
C GLN A 84 -24.03 -12.33 14.09
N GLN A 85 -23.18 -12.35 15.11
CA GLN A 85 -21.73 -12.25 14.97
C GLN A 85 -21.11 -13.37 14.13
N ASP A 86 -21.60 -14.62 14.25
CA ASP A 86 -21.07 -15.77 13.52
C ASP A 86 -21.27 -15.61 12.01
N GLN A 87 -22.49 -15.26 11.61
CA GLN A 87 -22.84 -15.03 10.21
C GLN A 87 -22.12 -13.80 9.63
N ALA A 88 -21.89 -12.78 10.46
CA ALA A 88 -21.09 -11.62 10.09
C ALA A 88 -19.64 -12.03 9.79
N ILE A 89 -19.02 -12.87 10.63
CA ILE A 89 -17.66 -13.36 10.43
C ILE A 89 -17.56 -14.13 9.11
N ASP A 90 -18.47 -15.07 8.85
CA ASP A 90 -18.48 -15.86 7.62
C ASP A 90 -18.61 -14.96 6.37
N ALA A 91 -19.51 -13.97 6.42
CA ALA A 91 -19.69 -13.01 5.34
C ALA A 91 -18.45 -12.13 5.13
N PHE A 92 -17.75 -11.70 6.20
CA PHE A 92 -16.51 -10.93 6.07
C PHE A 92 -15.33 -11.78 5.58
N ILE A 93 -15.25 -13.05 5.97
CA ILE A 93 -14.26 -13.99 5.41
C ILE A 93 -14.48 -14.13 3.91
N GLU A 94 -15.73 -14.32 3.46
CA GLU A 94 -16.09 -14.36 2.04
C GLU A 94 -15.70 -13.05 1.33
N ALA A 95 -15.96 -11.90 1.96
CA ALA A 95 -15.59 -10.60 1.40
C ALA A 95 -14.09 -10.42 1.23
N VAL A 96 -13.27 -10.79 2.24
CA VAL A 96 -11.80 -10.73 2.19
C VAL A 96 -11.24 -11.67 1.11
N GLN A 97 -11.84 -12.84 0.90
CA GLN A 97 -11.41 -13.77 -0.15
C GLN A 97 -11.69 -13.22 -1.55
N ASN A 98 -12.75 -12.44 -1.72
CA ASN A 98 -13.12 -11.82 -3.00
C ASN A 98 -12.39 -10.50 -3.27
N ASP A 99 -11.96 -9.79 -2.21
CA ASP A 99 -11.26 -8.51 -2.28
C ASP A 99 -10.22 -8.45 -1.15
N PRO A 100 -9.06 -9.11 -1.31
CA PRO A 100 -8.02 -9.16 -0.29
C PRO A 100 -7.31 -7.82 -0.12
N ASP A 101 -7.47 -6.88 -1.05
CA ASP A 101 -6.74 -5.61 -1.03
C ASP A 101 -7.40 -4.56 -0.14
N THR A 102 -8.67 -4.73 0.21
CA THR A 102 -9.40 -3.78 1.05
C THR A 102 -9.00 -3.91 2.53
N SER A 103 -8.23 -2.93 3.03
CA SER A 103 -7.80 -2.87 4.45
C SER A 103 -8.97 -2.84 5.42
N GLU A 104 -10.06 -2.15 5.08
CA GLU A 104 -11.26 -2.03 5.92
C GLU A 104 -11.92 -3.36 6.25
N LEU A 105 -11.92 -4.32 5.32
CA LEU A 105 -12.44 -5.67 5.55
C LEU A 105 -11.63 -6.41 6.62
N HIS A 106 -10.31 -6.28 6.57
CA HIS A 106 -9.41 -6.87 7.57
C HIS A 106 -9.63 -6.25 8.95
N PHE A 107 -9.79 -4.91 9.02
CA PHE A 107 -10.11 -4.23 10.28
C PHE A 107 -11.44 -4.70 10.86
N ALA A 108 -12.49 -4.80 10.02
CA ALA A 108 -13.79 -5.26 10.45
C ALA A 108 -13.73 -6.69 10.99
N LEU A 109 -13.05 -7.60 10.27
CA LEU A 109 -12.90 -9.00 10.64
C LEU A 109 -12.06 -9.16 11.93
N GLY A 110 -10.93 -8.47 12.03
CA GLY A 110 -10.09 -8.50 13.24
C GLY A 110 -10.83 -7.99 14.48
N ASN A 111 -11.55 -6.87 14.33
CA ASN A 111 -12.37 -6.33 15.41
C ASN A 111 -13.49 -7.29 15.85
N LEU A 112 -14.10 -8.03 14.93
CA LEU A 112 -15.11 -9.05 15.24
C LEU A 112 -14.51 -10.19 16.03
N PHE A 113 -13.37 -10.74 15.60
CA PHE A 113 -12.67 -11.78 16.35
C PHE A 113 -12.31 -11.31 17.76
N ARG A 114 -11.86 -10.07 17.94
CA ARG A 114 -11.56 -9.51 19.25
C ARG A 114 -12.80 -9.40 20.14
N ARG A 115 -13.94 -8.94 19.59
CA ARG A 115 -15.21 -8.86 20.32
C ARG A 115 -15.71 -10.23 20.77
N ARG A 116 -15.48 -11.26 19.96
CA ARG A 116 -15.85 -12.63 20.24
C ARG A 116 -14.91 -13.33 21.24
N GLY A 117 -13.77 -12.71 21.55
CA GLY A 117 -12.75 -13.31 22.42
C GLY A 117 -11.77 -14.23 21.69
N GLU A 118 -11.84 -14.28 20.34
CA GLU A 118 -10.94 -15.07 19.51
C GLU A 118 -9.65 -14.27 19.20
N TYR A 119 -8.92 -13.93 20.26
CA TYR A 119 -7.80 -12.99 20.20
C TYR A 119 -6.67 -13.45 19.28
N GLU A 120 -6.36 -14.74 19.24
CA GLU A 120 -5.32 -15.28 18.34
C GLU A 120 -5.66 -15.06 16.86
N ARG A 121 -6.94 -15.15 16.51
CA ARG A 121 -7.41 -14.90 15.14
C ARG A 121 -7.35 -13.41 14.82
N ALA A 122 -7.74 -12.54 15.75
CA ALA A 122 -7.61 -11.09 15.61
C ALA A 122 -6.16 -10.68 15.40
N VAL A 123 -5.23 -11.17 16.22
CA VAL A 123 -3.77 -10.93 16.09
C VAL A 123 -3.29 -11.36 14.70
N ARG A 124 -3.67 -12.54 14.21
CA ARG A 124 -3.25 -13.00 12.86
C ARG A 124 -3.73 -12.06 11.77
N VAL A 125 -4.98 -11.60 11.84
CA VAL A 125 -5.55 -10.68 10.83
C VAL A 125 -4.84 -9.33 10.84
N HIS A 126 -4.68 -8.70 12.01
CA HIS A 126 -4.02 -7.40 12.08
C HIS A 126 -2.50 -7.48 11.81
N HIS A 127 -1.85 -8.59 12.20
CA HIS A 127 -0.45 -8.83 11.86
C HIS A 127 -0.25 -9.03 10.35
N HIS A 128 -1.14 -9.80 9.70
CA HIS A 128 -1.13 -9.94 8.24
C HIS A 128 -1.31 -8.59 7.55
N LEU A 129 -2.24 -7.76 8.04
CA LEU A 129 -2.44 -6.42 7.50
C LEU A 129 -1.16 -5.57 7.59
N LEU A 130 -0.45 -5.60 8.74
CA LEU A 130 0.82 -4.89 8.92
C LEU A 130 1.96 -5.39 8.04
N SER A 131 1.93 -6.66 7.62
CA SER A 131 2.94 -7.26 6.74
C SER A 131 2.81 -6.81 5.29
N ARG A 132 1.70 -6.18 4.91
CA ARG A 132 1.45 -5.66 3.56
C ARG A 132 2.33 -4.45 3.28
N GLY A 133 2.95 -4.44 2.10
CA GLY A 133 3.81 -3.33 1.66
C GLY A 133 3.05 -2.13 1.11
N ASP A 134 1.81 -2.33 0.67
CA ASP A 134 0.93 -1.35 0.03
C ASP A 134 0.05 -0.56 1.02
N LEU A 135 0.15 -0.86 2.33
CA LEU A 135 -0.66 -0.22 3.35
C LEU A 135 -0.30 1.26 3.51
N SER A 136 -1.33 2.13 3.53
CA SER A 136 -1.14 3.56 3.80
C SER A 136 -0.51 3.79 5.18
N GLY A 137 0.20 4.92 5.37
CA GLY A 137 0.78 5.26 6.67
C GLY A 137 -0.27 5.35 7.79
N ALA A 138 -1.44 5.92 7.48
CA ALA A 138 -2.55 6.03 8.41
C ALA A 138 -3.12 4.66 8.81
N ASP A 139 -3.33 3.78 7.82
CA ASP A 139 -3.81 2.43 8.08
C ASP A 139 -2.77 1.59 8.83
N ARG A 140 -1.48 1.83 8.58
CA ARG A 140 -0.40 1.16 9.31
C ARG A 140 -0.43 1.51 10.80
N HIS A 141 -0.58 2.79 11.15
CA HIS A 141 -0.73 3.20 12.56
C HIS A 141 -2.00 2.63 13.19
N ARG A 142 -3.11 2.64 12.45
CA ARG A 142 -4.37 2.04 12.87
C ARG A 142 -4.26 0.52 13.11
N ALA A 143 -3.58 -0.20 12.20
CA ALA A 143 -3.35 -1.63 12.33
C ALA A 143 -2.42 -1.96 13.51
N GLN A 144 -1.38 -1.14 13.72
CA GLN A 144 -0.49 -1.26 14.86
C GLN A 144 -1.24 -1.06 16.19
N HIS A 145 -2.12 -0.05 16.26
CA HIS A 145 -2.97 0.18 17.42
C HIS A 145 -3.95 -0.98 17.65
N ALA A 146 -4.62 -1.46 16.58
CA ALA A 146 -5.53 -2.60 16.68
C ALA A 146 -4.82 -3.87 17.16
N LEU A 147 -3.62 -4.15 16.67
CA LEU A 147 -2.80 -5.28 17.10
C LEU A 147 -2.39 -5.17 18.60
N ALA A 148 -2.02 -3.97 19.04
CA ALA A 148 -1.69 -3.73 20.44
C ALA A 148 -2.88 -4.03 21.36
N LEU A 149 -4.09 -3.59 20.96
CA LEU A 149 -5.33 -3.89 21.70
C LEU A 149 -5.65 -5.38 21.70
N ASP A 150 -5.36 -6.11 20.64
CA ASP A 150 -5.53 -7.57 20.59
C ASP A 150 -4.61 -8.26 21.59
N TYR A 151 -3.33 -7.85 21.68
CA TYR A 151 -2.38 -8.38 22.67
C TYR A 151 -2.83 -8.09 24.10
N LEU A 152 -3.31 -6.88 24.38
CA LEU A 152 -3.84 -6.52 25.70
C LEU A 152 -5.03 -7.41 26.09
N ARG A 153 -5.94 -7.67 25.17
CA ARG A 153 -7.12 -8.54 25.39
C ARG A 153 -6.72 -10.01 25.54
N ALA A 154 -5.69 -10.44 24.80
CA ALA A 154 -5.12 -11.78 24.94
C ALA A 154 -4.31 -11.99 26.23
N GLY A 155 -4.02 -10.92 26.99
CA GLY A 155 -3.17 -10.98 28.17
C GLY A 155 -1.66 -11.11 27.88
N LEU A 156 -1.25 -10.86 26.63
CA LEU A 156 0.15 -10.88 26.19
C LEU A 156 0.81 -9.51 26.46
N LEU A 157 1.03 -9.22 27.75
CA LEU A 157 1.39 -7.89 28.23
C LEU A 157 2.70 -7.37 27.63
N ASP A 158 3.73 -8.20 27.50
CA ASP A 158 5.04 -7.82 26.93
C ASP A 158 4.90 -7.44 25.46
N ARG A 159 4.12 -8.22 24.67
CA ARG A 159 3.87 -7.91 23.26
C ARG A 159 3.00 -6.67 23.07
N ALA A 160 2.07 -6.47 23.98
CA ALA A 160 1.24 -5.27 23.99
C ALA A 160 2.07 -4.02 24.22
N GLU A 161 2.99 -4.05 25.20
CA GLU A 161 3.94 -2.98 25.48
C GLU A 161 4.76 -2.63 24.24
N GLU A 162 5.43 -3.62 23.64
CA GLU A 162 6.22 -3.42 22.42
C GLU A 162 5.40 -2.81 21.28
N ALA A 163 4.16 -3.28 21.10
CA ALA A 163 3.27 -2.79 20.05
C ALA A 163 2.79 -1.34 20.31
N LEU A 164 2.54 -0.98 21.57
CA LEU A 164 2.11 0.36 21.98
C LEU A 164 3.24 1.37 21.87
N LEU A 165 4.46 1.01 22.26
CA LEU A 165 5.64 1.87 22.13
C LEU A 165 5.91 2.30 20.69
N LYS A 166 5.56 1.48 19.69
CA LYS A 166 5.69 1.82 18.27
C LYS A 166 4.70 2.91 17.80
N LEU A 167 3.76 3.31 18.65
CA LEU A 167 2.77 4.35 18.37
C LEU A 167 3.18 5.75 18.87
N ASP A 168 4.34 5.88 19.49
CA ASP A 168 4.87 7.17 19.89
C ASP A 168 5.08 8.09 18.68
N GLY A 169 4.71 9.37 18.79
CA GLY A 169 4.74 10.32 17.67
C GLY A 169 3.68 10.07 16.57
N THR A 170 2.70 9.18 16.79
CA THR A 170 1.61 8.93 15.86
C THR A 170 0.29 9.56 16.34
N PRO A 171 -0.75 9.66 15.50
CA PRO A 171 -2.07 10.13 15.93
C PRO A 171 -2.71 9.30 17.05
N PHE A 172 -2.20 8.08 17.32
CA PHE A 172 -2.68 7.18 18.37
C PHE A 172 -1.84 7.22 19.65
N GLU A 173 -0.95 8.19 19.76
CA GLU A 173 -0.02 8.29 20.90
C GLU A 173 -0.74 8.40 22.24
N SER A 174 -1.77 9.25 22.34
CA SER A 174 -2.51 9.44 23.59
C SER A 174 -3.25 8.18 24.04
N GLU A 175 -3.91 7.50 23.09
CA GLU A 175 -4.57 6.23 23.38
C GLU A 175 -3.55 5.14 23.74
N ALA A 176 -2.40 5.13 23.07
CA ALA A 176 -1.32 4.19 23.34
C ALA A 176 -0.74 4.38 24.75
N ARG A 177 -0.52 5.63 25.17
CA ARG A 177 -0.05 5.94 26.53
C ARG A 177 -1.07 5.53 27.61
N LEU A 178 -2.36 5.77 27.39
CA LEU A 178 -3.41 5.29 28.29
C LEU A 178 -3.44 3.77 28.38
N ALA A 179 -3.27 3.09 27.26
CA ALA A 179 -3.21 1.64 27.20
C ALA A 179 -1.93 1.07 27.87
N LEU A 180 -0.78 1.74 27.70
CA LEU A 180 0.48 1.42 28.38
C LEU A 180 0.33 1.54 29.90
N LEU A 181 -0.28 2.64 30.38
CA LEU A 181 -0.56 2.80 31.80
C LEU A 181 -1.36 1.63 32.36
N ALA A 182 -2.46 1.27 31.70
CA ALA A 182 -3.27 0.12 32.09
C ALA A 182 -2.51 -1.22 32.01
N ASN A 183 -1.57 -1.35 31.05
CA ASN A 183 -0.71 -2.51 30.91
C ASN A 183 0.25 -2.65 32.09
N TYR A 184 0.94 -1.56 32.47
CA TYR A 184 1.87 -1.53 33.61
C TYR A 184 1.15 -1.74 34.95
N GLU A 185 -0.05 -1.17 35.12
CA GLU A 185 -0.89 -1.44 36.29
C GLU A 185 -1.23 -2.95 36.43
N ARG A 186 -1.58 -3.60 35.30
CA ARG A 186 -1.89 -5.05 35.30
C ARG A 186 -0.67 -5.92 35.56
N SER A 187 0.52 -5.53 35.06
CA SER A 187 1.78 -6.23 35.30
C SER A 187 2.40 -5.87 36.67
N ARG A 188 1.78 -4.92 37.40
CA ARG A 188 2.29 -4.35 38.67
C ARG A 188 3.67 -3.70 38.55
N ASP A 189 3.97 -3.17 37.39
CA ASP A 189 5.16 -2.37 37.15
C ASP A 189 4.87 -0.88 37.47
N TRP A 190 4.93 -0.60 38.78
CA TRP A 190 4.56 0.72 39.28
C TRP A 190 5.53 1.82 38.85
N VAL A 191 6.80 1.47 38.57
CA VAL A 191 7.82 2.44 38.17
C VAL A 191 7.49 3.00 36.77
N HIS A 192 7.22 2.11 35.80
CA HIS A 192 6.81 2.53 34.46
C HIS A 192 5.42 3.14 34.44
N ALA A 193 4.48 2.63 35.26
CA ALA A 193 3.15 3.21 35.40
C ALA A 193 3.23 4.68 35.85
N ALA A 194 4.05 4.99 36.86
CA ALA A 194 4.24 6.35 37.36
C ALA A 194 4.85 7.27 36.29
N ALA A 195 5.82 6.76 35.52
CA ALA A 195 6.45 7.54 34.43
C ALA A 195 5.44 7.92 33.34
N ILE A 196 4.62 6.97 32.90
CA ILE A 196 3.57 7.21 31.87
C ILE A 196 2.47 8.13 32.42
N ALA A 197 2.04 7.94 33.67
CA ALA A 197 1.03 8.79 34.31
C ALA A 197 1.50 10.26 34.37
N LYS A 198 2.79 10.50 34.66
CA LYS A 198 3.37 11.84 34.63
C LYS A 198 3.36 12.45 33.23
N GLN A 199 3.73 11.70 32.19
CA GLN A 199 3.68 12.16 30.82
C GLN A 199 2.24 12.50 30.36
N LEU A 200 1.25 11.74 30.80
CA LEU A 200 -0.16 11.99 30.50
C LEU A 200 -0.66 13.26 31.22
N ASP A 201 -0.23 13.48 32.46
CA ASP A 201 -0.59 14.70 33.23
C ASP A 201 -0.01 15.95 32.58
N GLU A 202 1.26 15.88 32.11
CA GLU A 202 1.93 16.99 31.41
C GLU A 202 1.31 17.30 30.03
N SER A 203 0.67 16.34 29.40
CA SER A 203 0.05 16.46 28.05
C SER A 203 -1.42 16.93 28.08
N ASP A 204 -1.94 17.36 29.22
CA ASP A 204 -3.33 17.85 29.41
C ASP A 204 -4.46 16.86 29.08
N HIS A 205 -4.16 15.56 29.09
CA HIS A 205 -5.15 14.50 28.87
C HIS A 205 -5.95 14.11 30.15
N GLY A 206 -5.97 14.97 31.13
CA GLY A 206 -6.69 14.79 32.38
C GLY A 206 -5.76 14.73 33.60
N SER A 207 -6.32 14.89 34.81
CA SER A 207 -5.53 14.82 36.03
C SER A 207 -5.23 13.37 36.43
N PHE A 208 -3.97 12.97 36.37
CA PHE A 208 -3.46 11.70 36.87
C PHE A 208 -2.85 11.77 38.24
N ALA A 209 -2.92 12.96 38.90
CA ALA A 209 -2.35 13.20 40.24
C ALA A 209 -2.83 12.20 41.29
N GLY A 210 -4.12 11.79 41.22
CA GLY A 210 -4.67 10.77 42.13
C GLY A 210 -4.07 9.38 41.90
N ARG A 211 -3.75 9.01 40.65
CA ARG A 211 -3.08 7.73 40.34
C ARG A 211 -1.61 7.77 40.74
N LEU A 212 -0.92 8.89 40.47
CA LEU A 212 0.47 9.08 40.90
C LEU A 212 0.68 8.93 42.39
N ALA A 213 -0.32 9.28 43.20
CA ALA A 213 -0.27 9.09 44.65
C ALA A 213 -0.38 7.65 45.10
N HIS A 214 -0.80 6.75 44.20
CA HIS A 214 -0.94 5.30 44.45
C HIS A 214 0.29 4.50 44.03
N TYR A 215 1.14 5.01 43.19
CA TYR A 215 2.38 4.36 42.73
C TYR A 215 3.55 4.73 43.63
#